data_036fc4a0ac9c051fb27c52d8b3265cd0
#
_entry.id   036fc4a0ac9c051fb27c52d8b3265cd0
#
_cell.length_a   1.000
_cell.length_b   1.000
_cell.length_c   1.000
_cell.angle_alpha   90.00
_cell.angle_beta   90.00
_cell.angle_gamma   90.00
#
_symmetry.space_group_name_H-M   'P 1'
#
loop_
_entity.id
_entity.type
_entity.pdbx_description
1 polymer ?
#
loop_
_entity_poly.entity_id
_entity_poly.type
_entity_poly.pdbx_seq_one_letter_code
_entity_poly.pdbx_strand_id
1 'polypeptide(L)'
;MIHIGVVALGVRDVRRAAQFWCQALGYETREDGFGGWSMVLTPPDGSGTKIALQTSETPPQDHPRVHLDLHVADAVEQATEVERLVTLGAERVDWDSYPDDPDFVVLSDPDGNRFCIVDLGHPYS
;
A
#
# COMPACT_ATOMS: atom_id res chain seq x y z
N MET A 1 -3.78 -0.13 27.37
CA MET A 1 -2.97 0.58 26.36
C MET A 1 -3.47 0.17 24.96
N ILE A 2 -3.64 1.15 24.07
CA ILE A 2 -4.09 0.87 22.71
C ILE A 2 -2.91 0.80 21.75
N HIS A 3 -3.12 0.13 20.63
CA HIS A 3 -2.14 0.02 19.55
C HIS A 3 -2.88 -0.08 18.21
N ILE A 4 -2.16 0.13 17.11
CA ILE A 4 -2.73 -0.04 15.78
C ILE A 4 -2.73 -1.53 15.47
N GLY A 5 -3.92 -2.14 15.41
CA GLY A 5 -4.06 -3.56 15.12
C GLY A 5 -4.12 -3.84 13.63
N VAL A 6 -4.89 -3.02 12.90
CA VAL A 6 -5.11 -3.23 11.48
C VAL A 6 -5.42 -1.88 10.82
N VAL A 7 -5.02 -1.74 9.55
CA VAL A 7 -5.43 -0.63 8.69
C VAL A 7 -6.47 -1.17 7.70
N ALA A 8 -7.64 -0.56 7.67
CA ALA A 8 -8.71 -0.96 6.74
C ALA A 8 -8.63 -0.12 5.48
N LEU A 9 -8.62 -0.78 4.33
CA LEU A 9 -8.49 -0.17 3.02
C LEU A 9 -9.74 -0.49 2.19
N GLY A 10 -10.42 0.56 1.72
CA GLY A 10 -11.58 0.41 0.87
C GLY A 10 -11.15 0.11 -0.57
N VAL A 11 -11.76 -0.92 -1.17
CA VAL A 11 -11.44 -1.36 -2.53
C VAL A 11 -12.74 -1.75 -3.24
N ARG A 12 -12.70 -1.78 -4.56
CA ARG A 12 -13.87 -2.23 -5.33
C ARG A 12 -13.86 -3.74 -5.51
N ASP A 13 -12.68 -4.32 -5.72
CA ASP A 13 -12.51 -5.74 -5.98
C ASP A 13 -11.54 -6.31 -4.95
N VAL A 14 -12.10 -6.93 -3.91
CA VAL A 14 -11.31 -7.43 -2.77
C VAL A 14 -10.31 -8.49 -3.22
N ARG A 15 -10.68 -9.39 -4.15
CA ARG A 15 -9.77 -10.45 -4.63
C ARG A 15 -8.59 -9.88 -5.39
N ARG A 16 -8.84 -8.92 -6.28
CA ARG A 16 -7.78 -8.26 -7.03
C ARG A 16 -6.86 -7.46 -6.09
N ALA A 17 -7.44 -6.74 -5.15
CA ALA A 17 -6.67 -5.99 -4.17
C ALA A 17 -5.81 -6.90 -3.30
N ALA A 18 -6.35 -8.04 -2.85
CA ALA A 18 -5.60 -9.02 -2.07
C ALA A 18 -4.44 -9.59 -2.88
N GLN A 19 -4.66 -9.91 -4.15
CA GLN A 19 -3.60 -10.43 -5.02
C GLN A 19 -2.46 -9.42 -5.17
N PHE A 20 -2.78 -8.16 -5.40
CA PHE A 20 -1.78 -7.11 -5.49
C PHE A 20 -1.01 -6.94 -4.17
N TRP A 21 -1.73 -6.70 -3.09
CA TRP A 21 -1.10 -6.35 -1.82
C TRP A 21 -0.33 -7.52 -1.18
N CYS A 22 -0.81 -8.76 -1.35
CA CYS A 22 -0.05 -9.92 -0.89
C CYS A 22 1.28 -10.05 -1.61
N GLN A 23 1.30 -9.86 -2.93
CA GLN A 23 2.54 -9.91 -3.68
C GLN A 23 3.43 -8.70 -3.41
N ALA A 24 2.84 -7.52 -3.23
CA ALA A 24 3.59 -6.31 -2.94
C ALA A 24 4.33 -6.41 -1.60
N LEU A 25 3.65 -6.89 -0.57
CA LEU A 25 4.16 -6.89 0.80
C LEU A 25 4.71 -8.24 1.27
N GLY A 26 4.49 -9.31 0.51
CA GLY A 26 4.81 -10.66 0.99
C GLY A 26 3.86 -11.13 2.08
N TYR A 27 2.63 -10.62 2.09
CA TYR A 27 1.63 -10.97 3.09
C TYR A 27 0.82 -12.18 2.64
N GLU A 28 0.16 -12.81 3.61
CA GLU A 28 -0.74 -13.93 3.40
C GLU A 28 -2.18 -13.51 3.66
N THR A 29 -3.11 -14.13 2.92
CA THR A 29 -4.54 -13.83 3.11
C THR A 29 -5.11 -14.63 4.27
N ARG A 30 -6.04 -13.99 4.99
CA ARG A 30 -6.91 -14.65 5.95
C ARG A 30 -8.36 -14.28 5.62
N GLU A 31 -9.16 -15.30 5.35
CA GLU A 31 -10.54 -15.12 4.89
C GLU A 31 -11.57 -15.22 6.00
N ASP A 32 -11.15 -15.36 7.24
CA ASP A 32 -12.00 -15.62 8.39
C ASP A 32 -12.42 -14.35 9.14
N GLY A 33 -12.31 -13.20 8.50
CA GLY A 33 -12.44 -11.93 9.21
C GLY A 33 -13.86 -11.43 9.40
N PHE A 34 -14.62 -11.18 8.31
CA PHE A 34 -15.82 -10.36 8.39
C PHE A 34 -16.94 -10.86 7.46
N GLY A 35 -17.33 -12.13 7.58
CA GLY A 35 -18.51 -12.64 6.88
C GLY A 35 -18.37 -12.74 5.36
N GLY A 36 -17.17 -12.81 4.83
CA GLY A 36 -16.92 -13.12 3.43
C GLY A 36 -16.84 -11.92 2.49
N TRP A 37 -17.15 -10.72 2.96
CA TRP A 37 -17.06 -9.53 2.11
C TRP A 37 -15.86 -8.63 2.44
N SER A 38 -15.02 -9.05 3.38
CA SER A 38 -13.73 -8.43 3.61
C SER A 38 -12.68 -9.50 3.83
N MET A 39 -11.42 -9.13 3.70
CA MET A 39 -10.30 -10.04 3.77
C MET A 39 -9.18 -9.39 4.57
N VAL A 40 -8.49 -10.16 5.42
CA VAL A 40 -7.37 -9.66 6.21
C VAL A 40 -6.07 -10.21 5.66
N LEU A 41 -5.11 -9.31 5.43
CA LEU A 41 -3.75 -9.65 4.97
C LEU A 41 -2.80 -9.53 6.15
N THR A 42 -2.00 -10.57 6.39
CA THR A 42 -1.09 -10.61 7.53
C THR A 42 0.33 -10.95 7.09
N PRO A 43 1.36 -10.38 7.78
CA PRO A 43 2.73 -10.84 7.59
C PRO A 43 2.84 -12.32 7.94
N PRO A 44 3.69 -13.10 7.23
CA PRO A 44 3.82 -14.54 7.47
C PRO A 44 4.23 -14.90 8.89
N ASP A 45 5.06 -14.07 9.52
CA ASP A 45 5.55 -14.28 10.88
C ASP A 45 4.63 -13.67 11.95
N GLY A 46 3.52 -13.07 11.54
CA GLY A 46 2.57 -12.43 12.45
C GLY A 46 3.01 -11.09 13.00
N SER A 47 4.20 -10.61 12.63
CA SER A 47 4.69 -9.30 13.06
C SER A 47 4.33 -8.22 12.04
N GLY A 48 4.20 -6.98 12.52
CA GLY A 48 3.86 -5.86 11.65
C GLY A 48 2.37 -5.60 11.56
N THR A 49 2.01 -4.58 10.80
CA THR A 49 0.64 -4.10 10.68
C THR A 49 -0.13 -4.94 9.67
N LYS A 50 -1.29 -5.42 10.08
CA LYS A 50 -2.21 -6.12 9.19
C LYS A 50 -2.98 -5.12 8.34
N ILE A 51 -3.45 -5.57 7.17
CA ILE A 51 -4.29 -4.77 6.29
C ILE A 51 -5.59 -5.53 6.08
N ALA A 52 -6.71 -4.87 6.37
CA ALA A 52 -8.03 -5.41 6.07
C ALA A 52 -8.54 -4.77 4.79
N LEU A 53 -9.04 -5.59 3.88
CA LEU A 53 -9.66 -5.12 2.64
C LEU A 53 -11.16 -5.24 2.77
N GLN A 54 -11.87 -4.19 2.43
CA GLN A 54 -13.32 -4.19 2.45
C GLN A 54 -13.87 -3.49 1.22
N THR A 55 -15.00 -3.98 0.73
CA THR A 55 -15.66 -3.37 -0.41
C THR A 55 -16.13 -1.97 -0.05
N SER A 56 -15.83 -1.01 -0.92
CA SER A 56 -16.22 0.38 -0.74
C SER A 56 -16.63 0.98 -2.07
N GLU A 57 -17.71 1.77 -2.06
CA GLU A 57 -18.12 2.55 -3.21
C GLU A 57 -17.59 3.99 -3.15
N THR A 58 -16.94 4.36 -2.05
CA THR A 58 -16.32 5.68 -1.92
C THR A 58 -15.20 5.81 -2.95
N PRO A 59 -15.21 6.88 -3.77
CA PRO A 59 -14.13 7.09 -4.73
C PRO A 59 -12.78 7.30 -4.03
N PRO A 60 -11.68 6.82 -4.61
CA PRO A 60 -10.37 7.12 -4.07
C PRO A 60 -10.07 8.61 -4.16
N GLN A 61 -9.31 9.12 -3.20
CA GLN A 61 -8.96 10.53 -3.13
C GLN A 61 -7.66 10.81 -3.89
N ASP A 62 -7.62 11.88 -4.67
CA ASP A 62 -6.39 12.30 -5.35
C ASP A 62 -5.31 12.73 -4.35
N HIS A 63 -5.71 13.37 -3.26
CA HIS A 63 -4.83 13.74 -2.16
C HIS A 63 -5.37 13.09 -0.88
N PRO A 64 -5.02 11.82 -0.63
CA PRO A 64 -5.63 11.08 0.47
C PRO A 64 -5.21 11.65 1.83
N ARG A 65 -6.16 11.68 2.74
CA ARG A 65 -5.91 12.14 4.12
C ARG A 65 -5.15 11.10 4.94
N VAL A 66 -5.23 9.83 4.54
CA VAL A 66 -4.45 8.72 5.11
C VAL A 66 -3.88 7.94 3.95
N HIS A 67 -2.61 7.61 4.02
CA HIS A 67 -1.97 6.76 3.01
C HIS A 67 -0.89 5.90 3.68
N LEU A 68 -0.46 4.87 2.97
CA LEU A 68 0.63 4.01 3.44
C LEU A 68 1.94 4.53 2.87
N ASP A 69 2.97 4.58 3.72
CA ASP A 69 4.35 4.79 3.29
C ASP A 69 5.08 3.47 3.42
N LEU A 70 5.57 2.95 2.31
CA LEU A 70 6.37 1.72 2.28
C LEU A 70 7.83 2.11 2.20
N HIS A 71 8.64 1.60 3.10
CA HIS A 71 10.02 2.03 3.26
C HIS A 71 10.98 1.11 2.53
N VAL A 72 11.98 1.69 1.87
CA VAL A 72 13.11 0.98 1.27
C VAL A 72 14.41 1.58 1.77
N ALA A 73 15.50 0.85 1.64
CA ALA A 73 16.77 1.23 2.25
C ALA A 73 17.47 2.39 1.53
N ASP A 74 17.34 2.46 0.20
CA ASP A 74 18.04 3.45 -0.60
C ASP A 74 17.32 3.70 -1.93
N ALA A 75 17.87 4.64 -2.71
CA ALA A 75 17.29 5.05 -3.99
C ALA A 75 17.30 3.93 -5.04
N VAL A 76 18.29 3.04 -5.00
CA VAL A 76 18.37 1.92 -5.94
C VAL A 76 17.23 0.94 -5.66
N GLU A 77 17.03 0.59 -4.40
CA GLU A 77 15.92 -0.27 -4.00
C GLU A 77 14.57 0.39 -4.30
N GLN A 78 14.45 1.70 -4.08
CA GLN A 78 13.23 2.43 -4.42
C GLN A 78 12.89 2.26 -5.90
N ALA A 79 13.83 2.49 -6.80
CA ALA A 79 13.60 2.35 -8.24
C ALA A 79 13.21 0.92 -8.61
N THR A 80 13.90 -0.07 -8.05
CA THR A 80 13.62 -1.49 -8.31
C THR A 80 12.20 -1.86 -7.84
N GLU A 81 11.82 -1.43 -6.64
CA GLU A 81 10.51 -1.75 -6.08
C GLU A 81 9.38 -1.03 -6.79
N VAL A 82 9.59 0.22 -7.22
CA VAL A 82 8.58 0.92 -8.03
C VAL A 82 8.31 0.13 -9.32
N GLU A 83 9.35 -0.32 -10.03
CA GLU A 83 9.16 -1.12 -11.24
C GLU A 83 8.46 -2.43 -10.96
N ARG A 84 8.81 -3.11 -9.88
CA ARG A 84 8.16 -4.36 -9.49
C ARG A 84 6.68 -4.16 -9.21
N LEU A 85 6.33 -3.12 -8.46
CA LEU A 85 4.94 -2.82 -8.11
C LEU A 85 4.12 -2.43 -9.34
N VAL A 86 4.70 -1.69 -10.28
CA VAL A 86 4.03 -1.36 -11.55
C VAL A 86 3.74 -2.65 -12.34
N THR A 87 4.69 -3.58 -12.36
CA THR A 87 4.47 -4.89 -13.01
C THR A 87 3.33 -5.66 -12.35
N LEU A 88 3.14 -5.51 -11.04
CA LEU A 88 2.05 -6.17 -10.30
C LEU A 88 0.69 -5.48 -10.48
N GLY A 89 0.65 -4.27 -11.04
CA GLY A 89 -0.61 -3.57 -11.29
C GLY A 89 -0.73 -2.17 -10.70
N ALA A 90 0.29 -1.68 -10.00
CA ALA A 90 0.31 -0.30 -9.54
C ALA A 90 0.52 0.65 -10.72
N GLU A 91 0.08 1.89 -10.58
CA GLU A 91 0.30 2.93 -11.57
C GLU A 91 1.10 4.08 -10.97
N ARG A 92 1.98 4.67 -11.79
CA ARG A 92 2.66 5.90 -11.41
C ARG A 92 1.66 7.04 -11.43
N VAL A 93 1.73 7.90 -10.40
CA VAL A 93 0.83 9.03 -10.26
C VAL A 93 1.55 10.29 -10.71
N ASP A 94 0.86 11.12 -11.50
CA ASP A 94 1.33 12.47 -11.80
C ASP A 94 1.05 13.37 -10.58
N TRP A 95 1.94 13.26 -9.60
CA TRP A 95 1.77 13.93 -8.30
C TRP A 95 2.21 15.39 -8.41
N ASP A 96 1.31 16.31 -8.06
CA ASP A 96 1.50 17.74 -8.24
C ASP A 96 2.25 18.43 -7.09
N SER A 97 2.56 17.70 -6.04
CA SER A 97 3.10 18.27 -4.80
C SER A 97 4.47 17.70 -4.42
N TYR A 98 5.24 17.23 -5.39
CA TYR A 98 6.62 16.81 -5.11
C TYR A 98 7.49 18.00 -4.72
N PRO A 99 8.30 17.89 -3.67
CA PRO A 99 9.36 18.86 -3.42
C PRO A 99 10.48 18.75 -4.48
N ASP A 100 11.45 19.65 -4.44
CA ASP A 100 12.53 19.66 -5.45
C ASP A 100 13.35 18.38 -5.46
N ASP A 101 13.58 17.78 -4.28
CA ASP A 101 14.36 16.55 -4.15
C ASP A 101 13.60 15.57 -3.25
N PRO A 102 12.57 14.91 -3.77
CA PRO A 102 11.73 14.06 -2.95
C PRO A 102 12.42 12.76 -2.54
N ASP A 103 12.14 12.32 -1.31
CA ASP A 103 12.54 11.00 -0.83
C ASP A 103 11.48 9.92 -1.11
N PHE A 104 10.39 10.27 -1.78
CA PHE A 104 9.26 9.38 -1.99
C PHE A 104 8.78 9.41 -3.43
N VAL A 105 8.17 8.30 -3.85
CA VAL A 105 7.46 8.16 -5.12
C VAL A 105 6.02 7.81 -4.81
N VAL A 106 5.08 8.51 -5.43
CA VAL A 106 3.64 8.23 -5.26
C VAL A 106 3.18 7.27 -6.34
N LEU A 107 2.56 6.18 -5.91
CA LEU A 107 1.90 5.21 -6.78
C LEU A 107 0.44 5.09 -6.38
N SER A 108 -0.38 4.50 -7.26
CA SER A 108 -1.71 4.06 -6.89
C SER A 108 -1.80 2.54 -7.03
N ASP A 109 -2.58 1.92 -6.13
CA ASP A 109 -2.89 0.51 -6.25
C ASP A 109 -3.93 0.28 -7.36
N PRO A 110 -4.29 -0.98 -7.70
CA PRO A 110 -5.26 -1.23 -8.78
C PRO A 110 -6.64 -0.62 -8.55
N ASP A 111 -6.96 -0.24 -7.32
CA ASP A 111 -8.23 0.41 -6.99
C ASP A 111 -8.13 1.94 -6.93
N GLY A 112 -6.96 2.50 -7.20
CA GLY A 112 -6.73 3.94 -7.20
C GLY A 112 -6.31 4.51 -5.86
N ASN A 113 -6.13 3.70 -4.83
CA ASN A 113 -5.63 4.15 -3.54
C ASN A 113 -4.16 4.53 -3.65
N ARG A 114 -3.82 5.75 -3.26
CA ARG A 114 -2.45 6.26 -3.37
C ARG A 114 -1.62 5.87 -2.17
N PHE A 115 -0.38 5.51 -2.43
CA PHE A 115 0.60 5.14 -1.42
C PHE A 115 1.97 5.57 -1.89
N CYS A 116 2.96 5.57 -0.99
CA CYS A 116 4.29 6.08 -1.28
C CYS A 116 5.35 5.02 -1.04
N ILE A 117 6.40 5.06 -1.84
CA ILE A 117 7.63 4.30 -1.61
C ILE A 117 8.69 5.31 -1.15
N VAL A 118 9.15 5.17 0.08
CA VAL A 118 10.03 6.14 0.74
C VAL A 118 11.45 5.60 0.82
N ASP A 119 12.39 6.38 0.32
CA ASP A 119 13.83 6.09 0.38
C ASP A 119 14.37 6.55 1.73
N LEU A 120 14.65 5.61 2.63
CA LEU A 120 15.20 5.91 3.96
C LEU A 120 16.68 6.33 3.90
N GLY A 121 17.36 6.11 2.80
CA GLY A 121 18.73 6.57 2.60
C GLY A 121 18.86 8.02 2.16
N HIS A 122 17.74 8.68 1.86
CA HIS A 122 17.72 10.08 1.46
C HIS A 122 18.07 10.98 2.65
N PRO A 123 18.81 12.11 2.42
CA PRO A 123 19.24 12.99 3.52
C PRO A 123 18.10 13.55 4.39
N TYR A 124 16.88 13.59 3.88
CA TYR A 124 15.71 14.11 4.63
C TYR A 124 14.87 13.02 5.29
N SER A 125 15.28 11.76 5.16
CA SER A 125 14.50 10.63 5.72
C SER A 125 14.96 10.22 7.11
#